data_3b727cfccb35b9e86322e5da9e119944
#
_entry.id   3b727cfccb35b9e86322e5da9e119944
#
_cell.length_a   1.000
_cell.length_b   1.000
_cell.length_c   1.000
_cell.angle_alpha   90.00
_cell.angle_beta   90.00
_cell.angle_gamma   90.00
#
_symmetry.space_group_name_H-M   'P 1'
#
loop_
_entity.id
_entity.type
_entity.pdbx_description
1 polymer ?
#
loop_
_entity_poly.entity_id
_entity_poly.type
_entity_poly.pdbx_seq_one_letter_code
_entity_poly.pdbx_strand_id
1 'polypeptide(L)'
;MNARPSRGEIWQGDMGIAGKVRPCLLLTDYPANDELALVTVVPHTTALRGNEWEVAIPKPFLKEGAFHIQQVQSISLPKLMRRFGSLTHEEWNMISAKLAKRLGLVF
;
A
#
# COMPACT_ATOMS: atom_id res chain seq x y z
N MET A 1 4.03 -23.03 -2.92
CA MET A 1 4.37 -22.05 -3.96
C MET A 1 3.99 -20.66 -3.47
N ASN A 2 4.93 -19.73 -3.46
CA ASN A 2 4.66 -18.38 -3.02
C ASN A 2 4.02 -17.59 -4.16
N ALA A 3 2.85 -17.03 -3.87
CA ALA A 3 2.23 -16.11 -4.81
C ALA A 3 3.07 -14.84 -4.93
N ARG A 4 3.19 -14.33 -6.14
CA ARG A 4 3.86 -13.06 -6.37
C ARG A 4 3.00 -11.91 -5.84
N PRO A 5 3.61 -10.90 -5.22
CA PRO A 5 2.88 -9.68 -4.86
C PRO A 5 2.19 -9.07 -6.08
N SER A 6 0.95 -8.64 -5.89
CA SER A 6 0.14 -8.08 -6.97
C SER A 6 -0.55 -6.81 -6.50
N ARG A 7 -0.88 -5.94 -7.47
CA ARG A 7 -1.62 -4.69 -7.21
C ARG A 7 -2.90 -4.97 -6.43
N GLY A 8 -3.17 -4.14 -5.43
CA GLY A 8 -4.35 -4.25 -4.61
C GLY A 8 -4.21 -5.19 -3.43
N GLU A 9 -3.09 -5.88 -3.30
CA GLU A 9 -2.83 -6.73 -2.14
C GLU A 9 -2.24 -5.93 -0.99
N ILE A 10 -2.51 -6.41 0.22
CA ILE A 10 -1.95 -5.83 1.45
C ILE A 10 -0.95 -6.82 2.01
N TRP A 11 0.28 -6.35 2.19
CA TRP A 11 1.39 -7.14 2.68
C TRP A 11 1.99 -6.52 3.92
N GLN A 12 2.59 -7.35 4.76
CA GLN A 12 3.49 -6.86 5.80
C GLN A 12 4.80 -6.46 5.15
N GLY A 13 5.21 -5.21 5.34
CA GLY A 13 6.43 -4.70 4.72
C GLY A 13 7.33 -4.01 5.71
N ASP A 14 8.65 -4.14 5.49
CA ASP A 14 9.65 -3.37 6.20
C ASP A 14 9.75 -2.00 5.53
N MET A 15 9.23 -0.98 6.17
CA MET A 15 9.15 0.36 5.62
C MET A 15 10.40 1.20 5.88
N GLY A 16 11.45 0.62 6.45
CA GLY A 16 12.79 1.20 6.53
C GLY A 16 13.10 1.85 7.85
N ILE A 17 12.67 3.07 8.10
CA ILE A 17 13.12 3.85 9.26
C ILE A 17 12.76 3.14 10.57
N ALA A 18 13.77 2.93 11.43
CA ALA A 18 13.66 2.30 12.73
C ALA A 18 13.18 0.83 12.70
N GLY A 19 13.37 0.14 11.57
CA GLY A 19 13.01 -1.26 11.44
C GLY A 19 11.53 -1.54 11.64
N LYS A 20 10.67 -0.56 11.39
CA LYS A 20 9.24 -0.73 11.60
C LYS A 20 8.60 -1.52 10.47
N VAL A 21 7.92 -2.57 10.88
CA VAL A 21 7.14 -3.41 10.00
C VAL A 21 5.69 -2.94 10.05
N ARG A 22 5.09 -2.69 8.88
CA ARG A 22 3.71 -2.20 8.78
C ARG A 22 2.97 -2.91 7.67
N PRO A 23 1.64 -2.99 7.76
CA PRO A 23 0.85 -3.34 6.59
C PRO A 23 1.04 -2.25 5.53
N CYS A 24 1.19 -2.67 4.28
CA CYS A 24 1.27 -1.74 3.16
C CYS A 24 0.44 -2.27 2.00
N LEU A 25 -0.17 -1.34 1.27
CA LEU A 25 -1.00 -1.64 0.11
C LEU A 25 -0.15 -1.50 -1.14
N LEU A 26 -0.14 -2.52 -1.98
CA LEU A 26 0.58 -2.50 -3.24
C LEU A 26 -0.23 -1.75 -4.29
N LEU A 27 0.40 -0.73 -4.90
CA LEU A 27 -0.19 0.06 -5.98
C LEU A 27 0.25 -0.44 -7.35
N THR A 28 1.32 -1.21 -7.42
CA THR A 28 1.84 -1.76 -8.68
C THR A 28 1.92 -3.27 -8.62
N ASP A 29 1.92 -3.90 -9.79
CA ASP A 29 2.10 -5.33 -9.89
C ASP A 29 3.57 -5.72 -9.72
N TYR A 30 3.81 -7.03 -9.71
CA TYR A 30 5.15 -7.57 -9.68
C TYR A 30 5.95 -7.03 -10.88
N PRO A 31 7.16 -6.53 -10.67
CA PRO A 31 7.93 -5.92 -11.78
C PRO A 31 8.31 -6.94 -12.83
N ALA A 32 8.36 -6.50 -14.08
CA ALA A 32 8.85 -7.29 -15.19
C ALA A 32 10.38 -7.46 -15.11
N ASN A 33 10.92 -8.40 -15.87
CA ASN A 33 12.34 -8.75 -15.80
C ASN A 33 13.27 -7.59 -16.18
N ASP A 34 12.80 -6.65 -16.98
CA ASP A 34 13.58 -5.48 -17.42
C ASP A 34 13.34 -4.25 -16.53
N GLU A 35 12.54 -4.39 -15.50
CA GLU A 35 12.24 -3.30 -14.56
C GLU A 35 13.06 -3.45 -13.28
N LEU A 36 13.19 -2.36 -12.54
CA LEU A 36 13.77 -2.41 -11.21
C LEU A 36 12.91 -3.31 -10.31
N ALA A 37 13.56 -4.00 -9.38
CA ALA A 37 12.87 -4.89 -8.44
C ALA A 37 12.20 -4.07 -7.31
N LEU A 38 11.29 -3.18 -7.70
CA LEU A 38 10.59 -2.26 -6.81
C LEU A 38 9.09 -2.41 -6.97
N VAL A 39 8.37 -2.16 -5.88
CA VAL A 39 6.92 -2.00 -5.89
C VAL A 39 6.58 -0.67 -5.22
N THR A 40 5.53 -0.02 -5.71
CA THR A 40 5.04 1.22 -5.10
C THR A 40 3.93 0.88 -4.13
N VAL A 41 4.04 1.42 -2.92
CA VAL A 41 3.14 1.07 -1.82
C VAL A 41 2.66 2.30 -1.07
N VAL A 42 1.56 2.11 -0.33
CA VAL A 42 1.05 3.08 0.64
C VAL A 42 1.00 2.37 1.99
N PRO A 43 1.67 2.89 3.02
CA PRO A 43 1.65 2.26 4.34
C PRO A 43 0.34 2.51 5.07
N HIS A 44 -0.03 1.57 5.93
CA HIS A 44 -1.12 1.71 6.88
C HIS A 44 -0.58 2.29 8.18
N THR A 45 -1.31 3.23 8.77
CA THR A 45 -0.92 3.85 10.04
C THR A 45 -2.08 3.87 11.02
N THR A 46 -1.76 3.74 12.30
CA THR A 46 -2.72 3.95 13.39
C THR A 46 -2.61 5.35 13.97
N ALA A 47 -1.57 6.11 13.60
CA ALA A 47 -1.35 7.48 14.07
C ALA A 47 -2.00 8.47 13.09
N LEU A 48 -3.30 8.70 13.28
CA LEU A 48 -4.09 9.53 12.38
C LEU A 48 -3.97 11.00 12.72
N ARG A 49 -3.94 11.85 11.68
CA ARG A 49 -3.94 13.30 11.79
C ARG A 49 -5.30 13.92 11.45
N GLY A 50 -6.20 13.14 10.83
CA GLY A 50 -7.55 13.58 10.48
C GLY A 50 -7.64 14.37 9.18
N ASN A 51 -6.74 14.12 8.22
CA ASN A 51 -6.81 14.77 6.92
C ASN A 51 -7.38 13.83 5.84
N GLU A 52 -7.65 14.39 4.67
CA GLU A 52 -8.31 13.64 3.58
C GLU A 52 -7.43 12.55 2.96
N TRP A 53 -6.12 12.59 3.21
CA TRP A 53 -5.17 11.63 2.62
C TRP A 53 -5.12 10.31 3.39
N GLU A 54 -5.84 10.22 4.48
CA GLU A 54 -5.96 9.01 5.28
C GLU A 54 -7.22 8.27 4.86
N VAL A 55 -7.06 7.12 4.21
CA VAL A 55 -8.18 6.35 3.69
C VAL A 55 -8.40 5.12 4.56
N ALA A 56 -9.48 5.13 5.33
CA ALA A 56 -9.81 4.02 6.21
C ALA A 56 -10.49 2.90 5.42
N ILE A 57 -9.89 1.72 5.48
CA ILE A 57 -10.44 0.51 4.86
C ILE A 57 -10.36 -0.60 5.92
N PRO A 58 -11.44 -0.81 6.68
CA PRO A 58 -11.44 -1.82 7.73
C PRO A 58 -11.27 -3.24 7.18
N LYS A 59 -10.35 -3.97 7.79
CA LYS A 59 -10.10 -5.39 7.48
C LYS A 59 -9.84 -6.11 8.80
N PRO A 60 -10.22 -7.40 8.91
CA PRO A 60 -10.01 -8.16 10.15
C PRO A 60 -8.54 -8.23 10.58
N PHE A 61 -7.61 -8.17 9.62
CA PHE A 61 -6.18 -8.28 9.89
C PHE A 61 -5.49 -6.91 10.09
N LEU A 62 -6.25 -5.81 10.05
CA LEU A 62 -5.71 -4.46 10.26
C LEU A 62 -6.21 -3.90 11.60
N LYS A 63 -5.32 -3.22 12.32
CA LYS A 63 -5.73 -2.38 13.43
C LYS A 63 -6.53 -1.20 12.92
N GLU A 64 -7.29 -0.56 13.78
CA GLU A 64 -8.00 0.66 13.42
C GLU A 64 -7.01 1.72 12.98
N GLY A 65 -7.24 2.29 11.80
CA GLY A 65 -6.31 3.26 11.22
C GLY A 65 -6.66 3.53 9.76
N ALA A 66 -5.66 3.91 8.97
CA ALA A 66 -5.88 4.25 7.57
C ALA A 66 -4.63 4.03 6.73
N PHE A 67 -4.83 3.86 5.43
CA PHE A 67 -3.74 3.93 4.45
C PHE A 67 -3.42 5.40 4.20
N HIS A 68 -2.15 5.76 4.33
CA HIS A 68 -1.73 7.17 4.27
C HIS A 68 -1.17 7.51 2.90
N ILE A 69 -2.01 8.16 2.08
CA ILE A 69 -1.68 8.46 0.68
C ILE A 69 -0.44 9.35 0.55
N GLN A 70 -0.20 10.29 1.48
CA GLN A 70 0.98 11.15 1.42
C GLN A 70 2.29 10.38 1.52
N GLN A 71 2.28 9.16 2.05
CA GLN A 71 3.48 8.37 2.23
C GLN A 71 3.69 7.35 1.11
N VAL A 72 3.08 7.59 -0.04
CA VAL A 72 3.31 6.75 -1.22
C VAL A 72 4.81 6.70 -1.51
N GLN A 73 5.34 5.49 -1.69
CA GLN A 73 6.77 5.29 -1.88
C GLN A 73 7.04 3.97 -2.58
N SER A 74 8.23 3.86 -3.18
CA SER A 74 8.69 2.59 -3.74
C SER A 74 9.63 1.91 -2.76
N ILE A 75 9.44 0.60 -2.61
CA ILE A 75 10.31 -0.23 -1.78
C ILE A 75 10.80 -1.42 -2.59
N SER A 76 11.93 -1.98 -2.18
CA SER A 76 12.46 -3.17 -2.85
C SER A 76 11.63 -4.41 -2.48
N LEU A 77 11.48 -5.33 -3.44
CA LEU A 77 10.69 -6.54 -3.27
C LEU A 77 11.02 -7.33 -1.99
N PRO A 78 12.30 -7.53 -1.62
CA PRO A 78 12.62 -8.30 -0.41
C PRO A 78 12.08 -7.69 0.89
N LYS A 79 11.65 -6.44 0.88
CA LYS A 79 11.04 -5.82 2.06
C LYS A 79 9.63 -6.29 2.32
N LEU A 80 8.98 -6.91 1.34
CA LEU A 80 7.68 -7.54 1.53
C LEU A 80 7.87 -8.88 2.23
N MET A 81 7.16 -9.08 3.35
CA MET A 81 7.37 -10.23 4.21
C MET A 81 6.30 -11.30 4.04
N ARG A 82 5.02 -10.92 4.11
CA ARG A 82 3.92 -11.86 3.90
C ARG A 82 2.66 -11.13 3.49
N ARG A 83 1.80 -11.83 2.77
CA ARG A 83 0.52 -11.32 2.33
C ARG A 83 -0.51 -11.45 3.46
N PHE A 84 -1.28 -10.37 3.69
CA PHE A 84 -2.40 -10.37 4.62
C PHE A 84 -3.74 -10.58 3.91
N GLY A 85 -3.91 -10.00 2.74
CA GLY A 85 -5.18 -10.02 2.03
C GLY A 85 -5.15 -9.08 0.83
N SER A 86 -6.33 -8.62 0.41
CA SER A 86 -6.43 -7.73 -0.74
C SER A 86 -7.64 -6.81 -0.59
N LEU A 87 -7.63 -5.74 -1.38
CA LEU A 87 -8.76 -4.83 -1.49
C LEU A 87 -9.82 -5.41 -2.41
N THR A 88 -11.07 -5.04 -2.15
CA THR A 88 -12.13 -5.22 -3.14
C THR A 88 -11.96 -4.20 -4.26
N HIS A 89 -12.67 -4.41 -5.36
CA HIS A 89 -12.66 -3.46 -6.47
C HIS A 89 -13.11 -2.07 -6.03
N GLU A 90 -14.14 -1.98 -5.21
CA GLU A 90 -14.65 -0.70 -4.71
C GLU A 90 -13.63 0.01 -3.82
N GLU A 91 -12.96 -0.76 -2.96
CA GLU A 91 -11.90 -0.21 -2.09
C GLU A 91 -10.73 0.30 -2.91
N TRP A 92 -10.34 -0.45 -3.94
CA TRP A 92 -9.31 0.00 -4.87
C TRP A 92 -9.68 1.32 -5.53
N ASN A 93 -10.94 1.47 -5.93
CA ASN A 93 -11.42 2.72 -6.52
C ASN A 93 -11.29 3.91 -5.57
N MET A 94 -11.54 3.70 -4.27
CA MET A 94 -11.37 4.74 -3.26
C MET A 94 -9.89 5.18 -3.17
N ILE A 95 -9.00 4.23 -3.13
CA ILE A 95 -7.55 4.50 -3.05
C ILE A 95 -7.07 5.19 -4.31
N SER A 96 -7.42 4.68 -5.48
CA SER A 96 -6.94 5.22 -6.75
C SER A 96 -7.45 6.64 -7.00
N ALA A 97 -8.68 6.94 -6.60
CA ALA A 97 -9.22 8.30 -6.71
C ALA A 97 -8.44 9.29 -5.83
N LYS A 98 -8.15 8.91 -4.58
CA LYS A 98 -7.34 9.76 -3.69
C LYS A 98 -5.93 9.94 -4.19
N LEU A 99 -5.34 8.86 -4.70
CA LEU A 99 -3.98 8.90 -5.24
C LEU A 99 -3.92 9.83 -6.47
N ALA A 100 -4.87 9.71 -7.37
CA ALA A 100 -4.96 10.57 -8.55
C ALA A 100 -5.08 12.04 -8.14
N LYS A 101 -5.92 12.34 -7.16
CA LYS A 101 -6.05 13.70 -6.64
C LYS A 101 -4.75 14.20 -6.04
N ARG A 102 -4.09 13.37 -5.23
CA ARG A 102 -2.83 13.75 -4.58
C ARG A 102 -1.73 14.05 -5.56
N LEU A 103 -1.67 13.28 -6.64
CA LEU A 103 -0.63 13.41 -7.66
C LEU A 103 -0.99 14.42 -8.75
N GLY A 104 -2.18 15.01 -8.68
CA GLY A 104 -2.62 15.97 -9.69
C GLY A 104 -2.94 15.34 -11.03
N LEU A 105 -3.25 14.07 -11.04
CA LEU A 105 -3.65 13.36 -12.26
C LEU A 105 -5.14 13.60 -12.49
N VAL A 106 -5.45 14.38 -13.50
CA VAL A 106 -6.83 14.74 -13.84
C VAL A 106 -7.21 14.02 -15.14
N PHE A 107 -8.29 13.28 -15.07
CA PHE A 107 -8.81 12.55 -16.24
C PHE A 107 -10.17 13.07 -16.61
#